data_98bd69a40cb5922185178311f0cb15ef
#
_entry.id   98bd69a40cb5922185178311f0cb15ef
#
_cell.length_a   1.000
_cell.length_b   1.000
_cell.length_c   1.000
_cell.angle_alpha   90.00
_cell.angle_beta   90.00
_cell.angle_gamma   90.00
#
_symmetry.space_group_name_H-M   'P 1'
#
loop_
_entity.id
_entity.type
_entity.pdbx_description
1 polymer ?
#
loop_
_entity_poly.entity_id
_entity_poly.type
_entity_poly.pdbx_seq_one_letter_code
_entity_poly.pdbx_strand_id
1 'polypeptide(L)'
;RDWTDRAGVQQGNAPVYLPVKIYTNLSEVELFIDGISLGKQKTENYTGTFEVPFSNRNPFLFAQGNYQGKTVQDGLRINFTPIPACLDANNLKGLELAVNVGSQCFFTSDESQLTWLPDQPYAAGSWGYIGGKEGTAQTEIQNTADDPLFQTLRNEIEGYRFDAPQGVYEIELLFTDIFRRNAGIAYQLDRNGQQENRENTFGISINGEVMEESLSPCKESGYFRALRKKYYITNDKEYIDIRFHSTSGTCFLNGIKLRNIY
;
A
#
# COMPACT_ATOMS: atom_id res chain seq x y z
N ARG A 1 -0.18 15.79 6.05
CA ARG A 1 0.46 14.50 5.68
C ARG A 1 -0.42 13.81 4.69
N ASP A 2 0.09 13.63 3.52
CA ASP A 2 -0.74 13.35 2.38
C ASP A 2 -0.75 11.86 2.06
N TRP A 3 -1.65 11.15 2.73
CA TRP A 3 -2.15 9.91 2.18
C TRP A 3 -2.87 10.26 0.90
N THR A 4 -2.26 9.98 -0.23
CA THR A 4 -2.90 10.25 -1.51
C THR A 4 -3.87 9.12 -1.83
N ASP A 5 -5.14 9.49 -2.01
CA ASP A 5 -6.14 8.60 -2.60
C ASP A 5 -6.02 8.53 -4.13
N ARG A 6 -4.91 8.95 -4.67
CA ARG A 6 -4.72 8.89 -6.11
C ARG A 6 -4.66 7.45 -6.53
N ALA A 7 -5.42 7.13 -7.55
CA ALA A 7 -5.18 5.94 -8.31
C ALA A 7 -3.78 6.06 -8.92
N GLY A 8 -2.83 5.39 -8.32
CA GLY A 8 -1.52 5.20 -8.91
C GLY A 8 -1.60 4.06 -9.91
N VAL A 9 -1.01 4.24 -11.05
CA VAL A 9 -0.59 3.12 -11.87
C VAL A 9 0.81 2.69 -11.44
N GLN A 10 1.14 1.47 -11.70
CA GLN A 10 2.37 0.79 -11.31
C GLN A 10 3.66 1.53 -11.74
N GLN A 11 3.57 2.48 -12.65
CA GLN A 11 4.67 3.32 -13.11
C GLN A 11 4.20 4.77 -13.21
N GLY A 12 4.69 5.62 -12.30
CA GLY A 12 4.43 7.05 -12.31
C GLY A 12 3.15 7.45 -11.56
N ASN A 13 2.95 8.76 -11.47
CA ASN A 13 1.88 9.40 -10.72
C ASN A 13 0.62 9.67 -11.57
N ALA A 14 0.45 8.99 -12.70
CA ALA A 14 -0.73 9.20 -13.53
C ALA A 14 -1.98 8.64 -12.85
N PRO A 15 -3.00 9.46 -12.57
CA PRO A 15 -4.23 8.97 -12.00
C PRO A 15 -4.95 8.04 -13.00
N VAL A 16 -5.57 6.98 -12.48
CA VAL A 16 -6.47 6.14 -13.26
C VAL A 16 -7.85 6.75 -13.20
N TYR A 17 -8.48 6.92 -14.35
CA TYR A 17 -9.84 7.41 -14.47
C TYR A 17 -10.76 6.28 -14.92
N LEU A 18 -11.98 6.30 -14.38
CA LEU A 18 -13.04 5.38 -14.74
C LEU A 18 -14.18 6.15 -15.39
N PRO A 19 -14.68 5.73 -16.56
CA PRO A 19 -15.80 6.38 -17.21
C PRO A 19 -17.09 6.09 -16.43
N VAL A 20 -17.74 7.15 -15.95
CA VAL A 20 -19.05 7.09 -15.29
C VAL A 20 -20.09 7.72 -16.19
N LYS A 21 -21.15 6.99 -16.45
CA LYS A 21 -22.29 7.44 -17.25
C LYS A 21 -23.46 7.83 -16.36
N ILE A 22 -24.00 9.02 -16.59
CA ILE A 22 -25.18 9.55 -15.91
C ILE A 22 -26.31 9.59 -16.92
N TYR A 23 -27.39 8.88 -16.62
CA TYR A 23 -28.58 8.86 -17.44
C TYR A 23 -29.57 9.90 -16.90
N THR A 24 -29.96 10.84 -17.73
CA THR A 24 -30.82 11.94 -17.33
C THR A 24 -31.56 12.56 -18.53
N ASN A 25 -32.72 13.15 -18.28
CA ASN A 25 -33.45 13.95 -19.25
C ASN A 25 -33.08 15.44 -19.23
N LEU A 26 -32.08 15.81 -18.41
CA LEU A 26 -31.56 17.17 -18.38
C LEU A 26 -30.62 17.40 -19.56
N SER A 27 -30.56 18.68 -20.03
CA SER A 27 -29.65 19.08 -21.11
C SER A 27 -28.18 19.20 -20.63
N GLU A 28 -27.98 19.37 -19.34
CA GLU A 28 -26.66 19.50 -18.69
C GLU A 28 -26.73 18.92 -17.29
N VAL A 29 -25.64 18.28 -16.87
CA VAL A 29 -25.47 17.72 -15.53
C VAL A 29 -24.05 18.03 -15.03
N GLU A 30 -23.92 18.27 -13.74
CA GLU A 30 -22.65 18.44 -13.03
C GLU A 30 -22.45 17.24 -12.10
N LEU A 31 -21.24 16.66 -12.12
CA LEU A 31 -20.88 15.53 -11.25
C LEU A 31 -19.91 15.99 -10.17
N PHE A 32 -20.11 15.47 -8.97
CA PHE A 32 -19.27 15.72 -7.82
C PHE A 32 -18.76 14.40 -7.22
N ILE A 33 -17.54 14.42 -6.72
CA ILE A 33 -16.95 13.35 -5.92
C ILE A 33 -16.56 13.91 -4.54
N ASP A 34 -17.15 13.39 -3.48
CA ASP A 34 -16.95 13.85 -2.09
C ASP A 34 -17.07 15.39 -1.94
N GLY A 35 -18.00 15.98 -2.71
CA GLY A 35 -18.26 17.43 -2.71
C GLY A 35 -17.36 18.24 -3.64
N ILE A 36 -16.39 17.64 -4.31
CA ILE A 36 -15.53 18.31 -5.30
C ILE A 36 -16.15 18.15 -6.69
N SER A 37 -16.40 19.27 -7.40
CA SER A 37 -16.94 19.24 -8.74
C SER A 37 -15.94 18.67 -9.76
N LEU A 38 -16.39 17.73 -10.56
CA LEU A 38 -15.69 17.21 -11.74
C LEU A 38 -16.07 17.96 -13.02
N GLY A 39 -16.86 19.03 -12.88
CA GLY A 39 -17.31 19.87 -13.97
C GLY A 39 -18.70 19.50 -14.48
N LYS A 40 -19.12 20.25 -15.50
CA LYS A 40 -20.42 20.11 -16.16
C LYS A 40 -20.26 19.47 -17.52
N GLN A 41 -21.21 18.62 -17.87
CA GLN A 41 -21.29 17.99 -19.18
C GLN A 41 -22.69 18.18 -19.78
N LYS A 42 -22.71 18.50 -21.07
CA LYS A 42 -23.97 18.41 -21.84
C LYS A 42 -24.32 16.96 -22.06
N THR A 43 -25.61 16.67 -22.01
CA THR A 43 -26.10 15.31 -22.24
C THR A 43 -26.38 15.10 -23.72
N GLU A 44 -25.89 13.98 -24.23
CA GLU A 44 -26.20 13.50 -25.57
C GLU A 44 -26.93 12.17 -25.45
N ASN A 45 -28.03 12.01 -26.14
CA ASN A 45 -28.87 10.79 -26.05
C ASN A 45 -29.18 10.41 -24.60
N TYR A 46 -29.59 11.39 -23.79
CA TYR A 46 -29.90 11.22 -22.36
C TYR A 46 -28.71 10.77 -21.49
N THR A 47 -27.48 10.94 -21.95
CA THR A 47 -26.29 10.46 -21.23
C THR A 47 -25.24 11.58 -21.11
N GLY A 48 -24.75 11.80 -19.90
CA GLY A 48 -23.53 12.55 -19.61
C GLY A 48 -22.40 11.59 -19.22
N THR A 49 -21.20 11.72 -19.77
CA THR A 49 -20.05 10.86 -19.44
C THR A 49 -18.97 11.65 -18.74
N PHE A 50 -18.49 11.17 -17.62
CA PHE A 50 -17.46 11.80 -16.80
C PHE A 50 -16.29 10.83 -16.58
N GLU A 51 -15.09 11.35 -16.61
CA GLU A 51 -13.90 10.64 -16.18
C GLU A 51 -13.72 10.86 -14.67
N VAL A 52 -14.01 9.83 -13.88
CA VAL A 52 -13.94 9.87 -12.41
C VAL A 52 -12.61 9.28 -11.96
N PRO A 53 -11.80 10.02 -11.17
CA PRO A 53 -10.56 9.50 -10.66
C PRO A 53 -10.84 8.33 -9.72
N PHE A 54 -10.13 7.23 -9.91
CA PHE A 54 -10.18 6.10 -8.99
C PHE A 54 -9.71 6.54 -7.61
N SER A 55 -10.38 6.08 -6.58
CA SER A 55 -10.00 6.23 -5.18
C SER A 55 -10.19 4.90 -4.47
N ASN A 56 -9.29 4.55 -3.57
CA ASN A 56 -9.41 3.36 -2.74
C ASN A 56 -10.33 3.56 -1.51
N ARG A 57 -10.92 4.74 -1.38
CA ARG A 57 -12.02 5.02 -0.44
C ARG A 57 -13.35 4.66 -1.09
N ASN A 58 -14.41 4.70 -0.31
CA ASN A 58 -15.78 4.58 -0.79
C ASN A 58 -16.36 5.98 -1.06
N PRO A 59 -15.96 6.66 -2.16
CA PRO A 59 -16.35 8.03 -2.42
C PRO A 59 -17.86 8.11 -2.67
N PHE A 60 -18.42 9.25 -2.29
CA PHE A 60 -19.79 9.59 -2.63
C PHE A 60 -19.82 10.39 -3.93
N LEU A 61 -20.39 9.79 -4.97
CA LEU A 61 -20.69 10.49 -6.21
C LEU A 61 -22.10 11.05 -6.13
N PHE A 62 -22.29 12.32 -6.50
CA PHE A 62 -23.61 12.84 -6.76
C PHE A 62 -23.62 13.72 -8.01
N ALA A 63 -24.68 13.58 -8.78
CA ALA A 63 -24.96 14.37 -9.94
C ALA A 63 -26.06 15.39 -9.61
N GLN A 64 -25.90 16.61 -10.11
CA GLN A 64 -26.96 17.61 -10.00
C GLN A 64 -27.20 18.34 -11.32
N GLY A 65 -28.41 18.83 -11.50
CA GLY A 65 -28.77 19.66 -12.63
C GLY A 65 -30.04 20.45 -12.36
N ASN A 66 -30.51 21.20 -13.34
CA ASN A 66 -31.71 22.03 -13.22
C ASN A 66 -32.83 21.50 -14.12
N TYR A 67 -33.99 21.28 -13.53
CA TYR A 67 -35.22 20.96 -14.25
C TYR A 67 -36.30 21.96 -13.92
N GLN A 68 -36.75 22.74 -14.90
CA GLN A 68 -37.81 23.77 -14.76
C GLN A 68 -37.56 24.72 -13.58
N GLY A 69 -36.30 25.19 -13.41
CA GLY A 69 -35.91 26.13 -12.36
C GLY A 69 -35.70 25.46 -10.96
N LYS A 70 -35.85 24.14 -10.85
CA LYS A 70 -35.57 23.41 -9.63
C LYS A 70 -34.30 22.59 -9.74
N THR A 71 -33.46 22.63 -8.74
CA THR A 71 -32.29 21.73 -8.65
C THR A 71 -32.77 20.30 -8.37
N VAL A 72 -32.36 19.39 -9.21
CA VAL A 72 -32.56 17.94 -9.02
C VAL A 72 -31.20 17.29 -8.83
N GLN A 73 -31.13 16.27 -7.98
CA GLN A 73 -29.87 15.59 -7.67
C GLN A 73 -30.12 14.12 -7.39
N ASP A 74 -29.12 13.31 -7.67
CA ASP A 74 -29.06 11.90 -7.33
C ASP A 74 -27.62 11.51 -7.00
N GLY A 75 -27.43 10.53 -6.12
CA GLY A 75 -26.10 10.16 -5.70
C GLY A 75 -26.01 8.77 -5.12
N LEU A 76 -24.80 8.23 -5.18
CA LEU A 76 -24.49 6.91 -4.64
C LEU A 76 -23.05 6.86 -4.10
N ARG A 77 -22.81 5.93 -3.19
CA ARG A 77 -21.46 5.54 -2.79
C ARG A 77 -20.92 4.48 -3.75
N ILE A 78 -19.71 4.69 -4.23
CA ILE A 78 -19.02 3.69 -5.04
C ILE A 78 -18.21 2.79 -4.11
N ASN A 79 -18.43 1.48 -4.22
CA ASN A 79 -17.57 0.48 -3.62
C ASN A 79 -16.67 -0.08 -4.72
N PHE A 80 -15.39 0.24 -4.66
CA PHE A 80 -14.41 -0.40 -5.53
C PHE A 80 -14.03 -1.76 -4.92
N THR A 81 -14.09 -2.80 -5.73
CA THR A 81 -13.52 -4.10 -5.38
C THR A 81 -12.13 -4.15 -6.02
N PRO A 82 -11.03 -4.11 -5.24
CA PRO A 82 -9.70 -4.25 -5.81
C PRO A 82 -9.57 -5.62 -6.48
N ILE A 83 -9.13 -5.61 -7.72
CA ILE A 83 -8.67 -6.83 -8.41
C ILE A 83 -7.16 -6.84 -8.26
N PRO A 84 -6.54 -7.97 -7.83
CA PRO A 84 -5.10 -8.06 -7.71
C PRO A 84 -4.41 -7.62 -9.00
N ALA A 85 -3.47 -6.68 -8.89
CA ALA A 85 -2.66 -6.27 -10.03
C ALA A 85 -1.75 -7.43 -10.43
N CYS A 86 -1.77 -7.82 -11.69
CA CYS A 86 -0.90 -8.85 -12.22
C CYS A 86 0.40 -8.24 -12.73
N LEU A 87 1.49 -9.01 -12.63
CA LEU A 87 2.76 -8.66 -13.27
C LEU A 87 2.70 -9.11 -14.73
N ASP A 88 2.90 -8.17 -15.66
CA ASP A 88 2.97 -8.49 -17.08
C ASP A 88 4.42 -8.87 -17.46
N ALA A 89 4.63 -10.16 -17.74
CA ALA A 89 5.94 -10.69 -18.13
C ALA A 89 6.54 -10.01 -19.37
N ASN A 90 5.71 -9.42 -20.22
CA ASN A 90 6.19 -8.73 -21.44
C ASN A 90 6.67 -7.30 -21.16
N ASN A 91 6.37 -6.72 -20.00
CA ASN A 91 6.66 -5.34 -19.66
C ASN A 91 7.57 -5.16 -18.43
N LEU A 92 8.29 -6.20 -18.04
CA LEU A 92 9.08 -6.18 -16.80
C LEU A 92 10.43 -5.48 -16.90
N LYS A 93 10.92 -5.22 -18.12
CA LYS A 93 12.19 -4.50 -18.28
C LYS A 93 12.05 -3.07 -17.72
N GLY A 94 12.81 -2.80 -16.64
CA GLY A 94 12.74 -1.54 -15.93
C GLY A 94 11.51 -1.40 -15.02
N LEU A 95 10.78 -2.49 -14.76
CA LEU A 95 9.70 -2.48 -13.79
C LEU A 95 10.20 -2.10 -12.41
N GLU A 96 9.54 -1.15 -11.81
CA GLU A 96 9.67 -0.81 -10.40
C GLU A 96 8.29 -0.88 -9.73
N LEU A 97 8.13 -1.86 -8.85
CA LEU A 97 6.90 -2.08 -8.08
C LEU A 97 7.18 -1.76 -6.63
N ALA A 98 6.47 -0.78 -6.07
CA ALA A 98 6.57 -0.39 -4.68
C ALA A 98 5.22 -0.56 -3.98
N VAL A 99 5.21 -1.17 -2.80
CA VAL A 99 3.99 -1.49 -2.05
C VAL A 99 4.09 -0.94 -0.63
N ASN A 100 3.07 -0.20 -0.23
CA ASN A 100 2.85 0.29 1.11
C ASN A 100 2.19 -0.81 1.95
N VAL A 101 3.01 -1.64 2.58
CA VAL A 101 2.56 -2.89 3.23
C VAL A 101 1.72 -2.58 4.47
N GLY A 102 0.62 -3.31 4.61
CA GLY A 102 -0.36 -3.10 5.67
C GLY A 102 -1.26 -1.89 5.46
N SER A 103 -1.21 -1.24 4.30
CA SER A 103 -2.03 -0.09 3.94
C SER A 103 -2.96 -0.39 2.77
N GLN A 104 -4.16 0.14 2.82
CA GLN A 104 -5.10 0.12 1.69
C GLN A 104 -5.04 1.41 0.87
N CYS A 105 -4.07 2.29 1.15
CA CYS A 105 -3.93 3.59 0.51
C CYS A 105 -2.68 3.67 -0.37
N PHE A 106 -2.82 4.34 -1.51
CA PHE A 106 -1.66 4.79 -2.27
C PHE A 106 -0.90 5.85 -1.48
N PHE A 107 0.42 5.85 -1.62
CA PHE A 107 1.28 6.89 -1.11
C PHE A 107 2.27 7.31 -2.19
N THR A 108 2.39 8.61 -2.45
CA THR A 108 3.42 9.14 -3.34
C THR A 108 4.48 9.83 -2.50
N SER A 109 5.71 9.34 -2.59
CA SER A 109 6.86 9.94 -1.95
C SER A 109 7.21 11.27 -2.62
N ASP A 110 7.30 12.34 -1.85
CA ASP A 110 7.74 13.63 -2.36
C ASP A 110 9.23 13.64 -2.74
N GLU A 111 10.02 12.80 -2.09
CA GLU A 111 11.45 12.69 -2.33
C GLU A 111 11.76 11.91 -3.61
N SER A 112 11.21 10.73 -3.77
CA SER A 112 11.49 9.83 -4.90
C SER A 112 10.51 9.98 -6.05
N GLN A 113 9.39 10.67 -5.86
CA GLN A 113 8.26 10.76 -6.80
C GLN A 113 7.68 9.38 -7.15
N LEU A 114 8.02 8.35 -6.40
CA LEU A 114 7.51 6.99 -6.59
C LEU A 114 6.16 6.85 -5.90
N THR A 115 5.21 6.24 -6.59
CA THR A 115 3.91 5.89 -6.02
C THR A 115 3.96 4.46 -5.49
N TRP A 116 3.71 4.34 -4.19
CA TRP A 116 3.59 3.07 -3.48
C TRP A 116 2.13 2.61 -3.53
N LEU A 117 1.93 1.39 -3.99
CA LEU A 117 0.62 0.78 -4.16
C LEU A 117 0.05 0.31 -2.81
N PRO A 118 -1.28 0.23 -2.68
CA PRO A 118 -1.91 -0.46 -1.57
C PRO A 118 -1.47 -1.91 -1.48
N ASP A 119 -1.42 -2.45 -0.26
CA ASP A 119 -1.15 -3.85 -0.02
C ASP A 119 -2.28 -4.75 -0.52
N GLN A 120 -1.96 -5.97 -0.95
CA GLN A 120 -2.95 -6.95 -1.39
C GLN A 120 -2.55 -8.36 -0.98
N PRO A 121 -3.53 -9.26 -0.76
CA PRO A 121 -3.22 -10.68 -0.56
C PRO A 121 -2.66 -11.28 -1.85
N TYR A 122 -1.71 -12.20 -1.71
CA TYR A 122 -1.18 -12.91 -2.86
C TYR A 122 -2.29 -13.74 -3.55
N ALA A 123 -2.33 -13.64 -4.86
CA ALA A 123 -3.09 -14.51 -5.75
C ALA A 123 -2.19 -14.97 -6.91
N ALA A 124 -2.43 -16.16 -7.43
CA ALA A 124 -1.66 -16.71 -8.54
C ALA A 124 -1.70 -15.78 -9.78
N GLY A 125 -0.57 -15.57 -10.42
CA GLY A 125 -0.39 -14.65 -11.53
C GLY A 125 -0.21 -13.18 -11.10
N SER A 126 -0.04 -12.91 -9.80
CA SER A 126 0.10 -11.57 -9.26
C SER A 126 1.22 -11.47 -8.23
N TRP A 127 1.06 -10.60 -7.25
CA TRP A 127 1.95 -10.39 -6.12
C TRP A 127 1.12 -10.14 -4.86
N GLY A 128 1.74 -10.23 -3.69
CA GLY A 128 1.06 -9.88 -2.46
C GLY A 128 1.60 -10.59 -1.22
N TYR A 129 0.99 -10.26 -0.09
CA TYR A 129 1.34 -10.81 1.20
C TYR A 129 0.76 -12.22 1.43
N ILE A 130 1.44 -12.96 2.29
CA ILE A 130 1.00 -14.26 2.82
C ILE A 130 0.97 -14.13 4.34
N GLY A 131 -0.20 -14.33 4.93
CA GLY A 131 -0.42 -14.20 6.36
C GLY A 131 -0.35 -12.77 6.90
N GLY A 132 -0.43 -12.64 8.21
CA GLY A 132 -0.28 -11.38 8.92
C GLY A 132 -1.55 -10.54 9.03
N LYS A 133 -1.43 -9.49 9.84
CA LYS A 133 -2.50 -8.53 10.18
C LYS A 133 -2.01 -7.10 9.99
N GLU A 134 -2.89 -6.22 9.58
CA GLU A 134 -2.62 -4.79 9.50
C GLU A 134 -2.33 -4.19 10.86
N GLY A 135 -1.32 -3.33 10.92
CA GLY A 135 -0.95 -2.56 12.09
C GLY A 135 -0.61 -1.13 11.72
N THR A 136 -0.86 -0.21 12.62
CA THR A 136 -0.61 1.22 12.39
C THR A 136 0.01 1.90 13.60
N ALA A 137 0.84 2.92 13.35
CA ALA A 137 1.31 3.86 14.35
C ALA A 137 0.87 5.28 13.99
N GLN A 138 0.54 6.07 15.00
CA GLN A 138 0.23 7.51 14.81
C GLN A 138 1.41 8.41 15.19
N THR A 139 2.52 7.81 15.55
CA THR A 139 3.74 8.49 15.97
C THR A 139 4.58 8.84 14.75
N GLU A 140 5.24 9.98 14.78
CA GLU A 140 6.25 10.36 13.79
C GLU A 140 7.38 9.33 13.73
N ILE A 141 7.81 9.01 12.51
CA ILE A 141 8.89 8.07 12.26
C ILE A 141 10.15 8.86 11.92
N GLN A 142 11.20 8.64 12.68
CA GLN A 142 12.50 9.31 12.46
C GLN A 142 13.27 8.62 11.30
N ASN A 143 14.26 9.32 10.77
CA ASN A 143 15.13 8.87 9.67
C ASN A 143 14.41 8.67 8.33
N THR A 144 13.32 9.37 8.10
CA THR A 144 12.60 9.37 6.82
C THR A 144 11.83 10.67 6.65
N ALA A 145 11.63 11.08 5.40
CA ALA A 145 10.66 12.11 5.04
C ALA A 145 9.29 11.47 4.66
N ASP A 146 9.26 10.15 4.47
CA ASP A 146 8.10 9.38 4.02
C ASP A 146 7.42 8.67 5.21
N ASP A 147 7.12 9.38 6.28
CA ASP A 147 6.47 8.85 7.49
C ASP A 147 5.32 7.85 7.20
N PRO A 148 4.39 8.14 6.26
CA PRO A 148 3.27 7.26 6.01
C PRO A 148 3.64 5.83 5.62
N LEU A 149 4.76 5.63 4.89
CA LEU A 149 5.24 4.29 4.53
C LEU A 149 5.71 3.47 5.73
N PHE A 150 6.10 4.13 6.79
CA PHE A 150 6.61 3.48 7.98
C PHE A 150 5.61 3.48 9.14
N GLN A 151 4.49 4.18 8.99
CA GLN A 151 3.41 4.20 9.98
C GLN A 151 2.42 3.05 9.82
N THR A 152 2.42 2.37 8.68
CA THR A 152 1.66 1.14 8.45
C THR A 152 2.58 -0.04 8.30
N LEU A 153 2.10 -1.20 8.69
CA LEU A 153 2.84 -2.46 8.56
C LEU A 153 1.87 -3.65 8.54
N ARG A 154 2.40 -4.78 8.09
CA ARG A 154 1.78 -6.09 8.30
C ARG A 154 2.53 -6.82 9.39
N ASN A 155 1.85 -7.02 10.52
CA ASN A 155 2.36 -7.75 11.68
C ASN A 155 2.06 -9.25 11.54
N GLU A 156 2.88 -10.11 12.12
CA GLU A 156 2.77 -11.57 12.02
C GLU A 156 2.82 -12.04 10.55
N ILE A 157 3.55 -11.32 9.70
CA ILE A 157 3.69 -11.68 8.29
C ILE A 157 4.48 -13.00 8.15
N GLU A 158 4.00 -13.89 7.29
CA GLU A 158 4.68 -15.14 6.96
C GLU A 158 5.55 -15.00 5.72
N GLY A 159 5.12 -14.21 4.76
CA GLY A 159 5.86 -13.99 3.53
C GLY A 159 5.24 -12.97 2.60
N TYR A 160 5.96 -12.74 1.51
CA TYR A 160 5.54 -11.92 0.39
C TYR A 160 5.95 -12.58 -0.91
N ARG A 161 5.06 -12.66 -1.89
CA ARG A 161 5.34 -13.35 -3.14
C ARG A 161 5.03 -12.47 -4.34
N PHE A 162 5.88 -12.59 -5.37
CA PHE A 162 5.71 -12.00 -6.68
C PHE A 162 5.83 -13.09 -7.73
N ASP A 163 4.84 -13.26 -8.59
CA ASP A 163 4.97 -14.11 -9.77
C ASP A 163 5.69 -13.29 -10.85
N ALA A 164 7.00 -13.32 -10.78
CA ALA A 164 7.92 -12.55 -11.60
C ALA A 164 8.82 -13.48 -12.40
N PRO A 165 9.13 -13.14 -13.68
CA PRO A 165 9.97 -13.98 -14.52
C PRO A 165 11.41 -14.02 -14.03
N GLN A 166 12.19 -14.86 -14.69
CA GLN A 166 13.62 -14.94 -14.48
C GLN A 166 14.30 -13.60 -14.80
N GLY A 167 15.31 -13.24 -14.01
CA GLY A 167 16.02 -11.98 -14.17
C GLY A 167 16.82 -11.58 -12.95
N VAL A 168 17.42 -10.41 -13.00
CA VAL A 168 18.13 -9.81 -11.87
C VAL A 168 17.27 -8.74 -11.21
N TYR A 169 17.10 -8.85 -9.92
CA TYR A 169 16.21 -7.96 -9.15
C TYR A 169 16.92 -7.31 -7.97
N GLU A 170 16.58 -6.05 -7.76
CA GLU A 170 16.78 -5.35 -6.48
C GLU A 170 15.49 -5.44 -5.68
N ILE A 171 15.61 -5.86 -4.43
CA ILE A 171 14.51 -5.92 -3.46
C ILE A 171 14.87 -5.03 -2.30
N GLU A 172 14.02 -4.05 -2.00
CA GLU A 172 14.17 -3.19 -0.82
C GLU A 172 13.03 -3.46 0.14
N LEU A 173 13.36 -3.81 1.38
CA LEU A 173 12.42 -4.05 2.47
C LEU A 173 12.51 -2.90 3.47
N LEU A 174 11.34 -2.39 3.88
CA LEU A 174 11.21 -1.29 4.83
C LEU A 174 10.69 -1.80 6.16
N PHE A 175 11.33 -1.36 7.23
CA PHE A 175 10.99 -1.77 8.60
C PHE A 175 10.93 -0.56 9.53
N THR A 176 9.97 -0.58 10.46
CA THR A 176 9.94 0.27 11.63
C THR A 176 9.35 -0.53 12.81
N ASP A 177 10.14 -0.71 13.84
CA ASP A 177 9.62 -1.35 15.06
C ASP A 177 8.79 -0.34 15.86
N ILE A 178 7.47 -0.49 15.78
CA ILE A 178 6.49 0.35 16.51
C ILE A 178 6.07 -0.29 17.84
N PHE A 179 6.55 -1.49 18.14
CA PHE A 179 6.10 -2.30 19.27
C PHE A 179 6.87 -1.99 20.56
N ARG A 180 7.28 -0.73 20.75
CA ARG A 180 7.88 -0.32 22.01
C ARG A 180 6.89 -0.60 23.14
N ARG A 181 7.14 -1.65 23.90
CA ARG A 181 6.45 -1.87 25.17
C ARG A 181 6.89 -0.74 26.09
N ASN A 182 5.94 0.08 26.53
CA ASN A 182 6.21 1.01 27.62
C ASN A 182 6.80 0.17 28.77
N ALA A 183 8.04 0.45 29.14
CA ALA A 183 8.54 0.01 30.44
C ALA A 183 7.49 0.48 31.43
N GLY A 184 6.77 -0.48 32.03
CA GLY A 184 5.58 -0.21 32.82
C GLY A 184 5.88 0.92 33.79
N ILE A 185 4.91 1.83 33.95
CA ILE A 185 4.95 2.81 35.02
C ILE A 185 5.39 2.06 36.27
N ALA A 186 6.39 2.55 36.99
CA ALA A 186 7.10 1.88 38.09
C ALA A 186 6.20 1.27 39.22
N TYR A 187 4.88 1.41 39.10
CA TYR A 187 3.87 0.89 40.02
C TYR A 187 3.13 -0.36 39.53
N GLN A 188 3.37 -0.81 38.27
CA GLN A 188 2.89 -2.13 37.82
C GLN A 188 4.02 -3.16 37.95
N LEU A 189 4.36 -3.47 39.18
CA LEU A 189 5.11 -4.67 39.52
C LEU A 189 4.20 -5.87 39.28
N ASP A 190 4.32 -6.47 38.11
CA ASP A 190 3.79 -7.79 37.89
C ASP A 190 4.39 -8.75 38.91
N ARG A 191 3.52 -9.50 39.58
CA ARG A 191 3.87 -10.40 40.68
C ARG A 191 4.89 -11.48 40.32
N ASN A 192 5.32 -11.59 39.08
CA ASN A 192 6.25 -12.61 38.57
C ASN A 192 7.58 -12.09 38.03
N GLY A 193 7.91 -10.79 38.13
CA GLY A 193 9.30 -10.32 37.99
C GLY A 193 10.01 -10.57 36.66
N GLN A 194 9.35 -11.10 35.64
CA GLN A 194 9.92 -11.42 34.34
C GLN A 194 9.07 -10.82 33.22
N GLN A 195 9.07 -9.51 33.10
CA GLN A 195 8.70 -8.88 31.83
C GLN A 195 9.94 -8.96 30.95
N GLU A 196 10.08 -10.09 30.24
CA GLU A 196 11.03 -10.19 29.14
C GLU A 196 10.70 -9.11 28.12
N ASN A 197 11.55 -8.09 28.00
CA ASN A 197 11.59 -7.19 26.86
C ASN A 197 12.01 -8.03 25.64
N ARG A 198 11.08 -8.82 25.11
CA ARG A 198 11.35 -9.59 23.88
C ARG A 198 11.37 -8.62 22.73
N GLU A 199 12.56 -8.29 22.29
CA GLU A 199 12.78 -7.57 21.06
C GLU A 199 12.31 -8.41 19.88
N ASN A 200 11.70 -7.78 18.88
CA ASN A 200 11.34 -8.45 17.66
C ASN A 200 12.61 -8.81 16.88
N THR A 201 12.79 -10.09 16.65
CA THR A 201 13.95 -10.62 15.94
C THR A 201 13.49 -11.74 15.01
N PHE A 202 13.86 -11.67 13.73
CA PHE A 202 13.44 -12.63 12.73
C PHE A 202 14.45 -12.79 11.60
N GLY A 203 14.47 -13.97 11.00
CA GLY A 203 15.22 -14.25 9.79
C GLY A 203 14.43 -13.87 8.54
N ILE A 204 15.16 -13.60 7.45
CA ILE A 204 14.60 -13.33 6.13
C ILE A 204 15.26 -14.25 5.12
N SER A 205 14.46 -14.96 4.31
CA SER A 205 14.95 -15.72 3.17
C SER A 205 14.23 -15.33 1.89
N ILE A 206 14.95 -15.37 0.77
CA ILE A 206 14.41 -15.09 -0.57
C ILE A 206 14.68 -16.30 -1.44
N ASN A 207 13.65 -16.90 -2.03
CA ASN A 207 13.72 -18.13 -2.82
C ASN A 207 14.40 -19.29 -2.11
N GLY A 208 14.42 -19.29 -0.77
CA GLY A 208 15.06 -20.30 0.08
C GLY A 208 16.51 -19.95 0.45
N GLU A 209 17.11 -18.92 -0.09
CA GLU A 209 18.41 -18.40 0.32
C GLU A 209 18.24 -17.45 1.52
N VAL A 210 19.06 -17.63 2.56
CA VAL A 210 19.01 -16.82 3.78
C VAL A 210 19.70 -15.49 3.51
N MET A 211 18.95 -14.40 3.61
CA MET A 211 19.46 -13.03 3.50
C MET A 211 19.82 -12.43 4.85
N GLU A 212 19.03 -12.73 5.87
CA GLU A 212 19.25 -12.33 7.24
C GLU A 212 18.96 -13.52 8.17
N GLU A 213 19.89 -13.89 9.01
CA GLU A 213 19.67 -14.95 10.01
C GLU A 213 18.86 -14.44 11.20
N SER A 214 19.10 -13.17 11.59
CA SER A 214 18.56 -12.61 12.83
C SER A 214 18.52 -11.09 12.79
N LEU A 215 17.58 -10.53 12.01
CA LEU A 215 17.34 -9.10 11.93
C LEU A 215 16.55 -8.62 13.15
N SER A 216 17.05 -7.59 13.84
CA SER A 216 16.29 -6.87 14.87
C SER A 216 16.21 -5.39 14.50
N PRO A 217 15.10 -4.93 13.90
CA PRO A 217 15.00 -3.54 13.44
C PRO A 217 15.22 -2.50 14.54
N CYS A 218 14.72 -2.77 15.76
CA CYS A 218 14.93 -1.84 16.88
C CYS A 218 16.39 -1.77 17.37
N LYS A 219 17.19 -2.83 17.19
CA LYS A 219 18.62 -2.80 17.51
C LYS A 219 19.42 -2.02 16.49
N GLU A 220 19.05 -2.14 15.22
CA GLU A 220 19.78 -1.49 14.15
C GLU A 220 19.44 0.01 14.04
N SER A 221 18.18 0.37 14.16
CA SER A 221 17.74 1.77 13.96
C SER A 221 17.09 2.41 15.17
N GLY A 222 16.61 1.63 16.13
CA GLY A 222 15.78 2.09 17.25
C GLY A 222 14.29 1.97 16.97
N TYR A 223 13.46 2.16 18.01
CA TYR A 223 12.01 2.21 17.88
C TYR A 223 11.55 3.48 17.17
N PHE A 224 10.50 3.38 16.36
CA PHE A 224 9.95 4.49 15.58
C PHE A 224 10.97 5.16 14.67
N ARG A 225 11.88 4.37 14.11
CA ARG A 225 12.89 4.81 13.17
C ARG A 225 12.88 3.93 11.93
N ALA A 226 12.98 4.58 10.78
CA ALA A 226 13.03 3.90 9.50
C ALA A 226 14.33 3.09 9.35
N LEU A 227 14.18 1.84 8.95
CA LEU A 227 15.27 0.95 8.53
C LEU A 227 14.97 0.47 7.11
N ARG A 228 15.96 0.50 6.23
CA ARG A 228 15.88 0.01 4.85
C ARG A 228 16.93 -1.05 4.64
N LYS A 229 16.53 -2.19 4.08
CA LYS A 229 17.42 -3.29 3.70
C LYS A 229 17.29 -3.55 2.21
N LYS A 230 18.42 -3.66 1.52
CA LYS A 230 18.47 -3.92 0.07
C LYS A 230 19.17 -5.23 -0.21
N TYR A 231 18.57 -6.00 -1.09
CA TYR A 231 19.07 -7.29 -1.54
C TYR A 231 19.10 -7.32 -3.06
N TYR A 232 20.09 -7.99 -3.62
CA TYR A 232 20.22 -8.23 -5.05
C TYR A 232 20.19 -9.72 -5.29
N ILE A 233 19.27 -10.17 -6.13
CA ILE A 233 19.11 -11.59 -6.43
C ILE A 233 19.13 -11.86 -7.92
N THR A 234 19.65 -13.02 -8.29
CA THR A 234 19.39 -13.61 -9.62
C THR A 234 18.25 -14.60 -9.44
N ASN A 235 17.10 -14.27 -10.02
CA ASN A 235 15.93 -15.12 -9.98
C ASN A 235 15.96 -16.09 -11.18
N ASP A 236 16.08 -17.37 -10.90
CA ASP A 236 16.02 -18.47 -11.88
C ASP A 236 14.65 -19.15 -11.96
N LYS A 237 13.68 -18.64 -11.17
CA LYS A 237 12.32 -19.14 -11.08
C LYS A 237 11.34 -18.18 -11.77
N GLU A 238 10.09 -18.60 -11.88
CA GLU A 238 8.98 -17.75 -12.35
C GLU A 238 8.27 -17.04 -11.20
N TYR A 239 8.94 -16.96 -10.05
CA TYR A 239 8.45 -16.26 -8.87
C TYR A 239 9.60 -15.83 -7.95
N ILE A 240 9.33 -14.83 -7.13
CA ILE A 240 10.16 -14.42 -6.00
C ILE A 240 9.35 -14.63 -4.75
N ASP A 241 9.84 -15.49 -3.84
CA ASP A 241 9.18 -15.85 -2.57
C ASP A 241 10.05 -15.39 -1.41
N ILE A 242 9.54 -14.43 -0.65
CA ILE A 242 10.20 -13.85 0.51
C ILE A 242 9.53 -14.43 1.74
N ARG A 243 10.31 -15.01 2.67
CA ARG A 243 9.81 -15.60 3.90
C ARG A 243 10.41 -14.95 5.11
N PHE A 244 9.59 -14.82 6.15
CA PHE A 244 9.95 -14.29 7.44
C PHE A 244 9.84 -15.38 8.50
N HIS A 245 10.89 -15.53 9.32
CA HIS A 245 10.99 -16.58 10.32
C HIS A 245 11.24 -15.98 11.71
N SER A 246 10.21 -15.91 12.54
CA SER A 246 10.35 -15.32 13.89
C SER A 246 11.32 -16.14 14.74
N THR A 247 12.30 -15.47 15.33
CA THR A 247 13.20 -16.01 16.35
C THR A 247 12.77 -15.54 17.73
N SER A 248 12.31 -14.29 17.83
CA SER A 248 11.76 -13.70 19.05
C SER A 248 10.72 -12.64 18.69
N GLY A 249 9.63 -12.56 19.44
CA GLY A 249 8.57 -11.60 19.18
C GLY A 249 7.82 -11.91 17.88
N THR A 250 7.67 -10.92 17.01
CA THR A 250 6.88 -11.01 15.79
C THR A 250 7.67 -10.54 14.55
N CYS A 251 7.36 -11.13 13.40
CA CYS A 251 7.80 -10.62 12.10
C CYS A 251 6.88 -9.50 11.65
N PHE A 252 7.44 -8.48 11.03
CA PHE A 252 6.64 -7.40 10.43
C PHE A 252 7.35 -6.80 9.21
N LEU A 253 6.58 -6.12 8.36
CA LEU A 253 7.07 -5.42 7.17
C LEU A 253 6.23 -4.17 6.95
N ASN A 254 6.89 -3.03 6.69
CA ASN A 254 6.23 -1.75 6.42
C ASN A 254 6.10 -1.43 4.93
N GLY A 255 7.06 -1.83 4.14
CA GLY A 255 7.05 -1.61 2.70
C GLY A 255 7.98 -2.55 1.97
N ILE A 256 7.68 -2.77 0.71
CA ILE A 256 8.52 -3.58 -0.17
C ILE A 256 8.61 -2.93 -1.55
N LYS A 257 9.80 -2.89 -2.09
CA LYS A 257 10.04 -2.46 -3.46
C LYS A 257 10.78 -3.54 -4.22
N LEU A 258 10.27 -3.88 -5.38
CA LEU A 258 10.88 -4.81 -6.34
C LEU A 258 11.23 -4.04 -7.60
N ARG A 259 12.47 -4.13 -8.05
CA ARG A 259 12.93 -3.54 -9.31
C ARG A 259 13.67 -4.58 -10.14
N ASN A 260 13.25 -4.76 -11.38
CA ASN A 260 13.99 -5.52 -12.35
C ASN A 260 15.14 -4.66 -12.89
N ILE A 261 16.37 -5.17 -12.82
CA ILE A 261 17.57 -4.41 -13.20
C ILE A 261 18.12 -4.82 -14.58
N TYR A 262 17.71 -6.00 -15.10
CA TYR A 262 18.09 -6.50 -16.41
C TYR A 262 17.02 -7.38 -17.04
#